data_ccb55ed083da88d616a76f104656c735
#
_entry.id   ccb55ed083da88d616a76f104656c735
#
_cell.length_a   1.000
_cell.length_b   1.000
_cell.length_c   1.000
_cell.angle_alpha   90.00
_cell.angle_beta   90.00
_cell.angle_gamma   90.00
#
_symmetry.space_group_name_H-M   'P 1'
#
loop_
_entity.id
_entity.type
_entity.pdbx_description
1 polymer ?
#
loop_
_entity_poly.entity_id
_entity_poly.type
_entity_poly.pdbx_seq_one_letter_code
_entity_poly.pdbx_strand_id
1 'polypeptide(L)'
;MRFEGRVQKQGRFWLVEIPAFDAVTQGRTKREALAMAEVLIETMAAEKGFRVKAFPSGGEAFEIEANRIGTVLALLLRRQRERQGLTLSEAAERLGQSSRNAYARYEQGRAMPSVEKLEQLLKAIAPDHRIVWRLTA
;
A
#
# COMPACT_ATOMS: atom_id res chain seq x y z
N MET A 1 -5.20 -10.86 -3.85
CA MET A 1 -5.32 -9.89 -2.73
C MET A 1 -5.60 -8.52 -3.31
N ARG A 2 -6.60 -7.85 -2.78
CA ARG A 2 -6.98 -6.51 -3.23
C ARG A 2 -6.95 -5.52 -2.09
N PHE A 3 -6.70 -4.27 -2.42
CA PHE A 3 -6.64 -3.16 -1.48
C PHE A 3 -7.70 -2.12 -1.84
N GLU A 4 -8.43 -1.66 -0.85
CA GLU A 4 -9.48 -0.67 -1.05
C GLU A 4 -8.92 0.72 -1.35
N GLY A 5 -9.64 1.42 -2.22
CA GLY A 5 -9.46 2.83 -2.48
C GLY A 5 -10.81 3.54 -2.58
N ARG A 6 -10.74 4.85 -2.54
CA ARG A 6 -11.90 5.73 -2.70
C ARG A 6 -11.64 6.71 -3.83
N VAL A 7 -12.68 6.98 -4.61
CA VAL A 7 -12.65 7.95 -5.69
C VAL A 7 -13.86 8.87 -5.57
N GLN A 8 -13.61 10.17 -5.38
CA GLN A 8 -14.65 11.17 -5.13
C GLN A 8 -14.47 12.36 -6.03
N LYS A 9 -15.57 12.90 -6.53
CA LYS A 9 -15.53 14.15 -7.28
C LYS A 9 -15.34 15.32 -6.32
N GLN A 10 -14.32 16.14 -6.59
CA GLN A 10 -14.06 17.38 -5.87
C GLN A 10 -13.86 18.50 -6.89
N GLY A 11 -14.87 19.37 -7.02
CA GLY A 11 -14.83 20.44 -8.01
C GLY A 11 -14.71 19.89 -9.43
N ARG A 12 -13.60 20.24 -10.11
CA ARG A 12 -13.31 19.82 -11.49
C ARG A 12 -12.61 18.47 -11.58
N PHE A 13 -12.14 17.95 -10.45
CA PHE A 13 -11.29 16.76 -10.43
C PHE A 13 -11.97 15.61 -9.69
N TRP A 14 -11.49 14.42 -9.97
CA TRP A 14 -11.80 13.23 -9.23
C TRP A 14 -10.58 12.88 -8.38
N LEU A 15 -10.76 12.92 -7.07
CA LEU A 15 -9.71 12.60 -6.10
C LEU A 15 -9.72 11.11 -5.80
N VAL A 16 -8.53 10.52 -5.78
CA VAL A 16 -8.31 9.12 -5.43
C VAL A 16 -7.47 9.04 -4.17
N GLU A 17 -7.91 8.18 -3.24
CA GLU A 17 -7.15 7.84 -2.03
C GLU A 17 -7.03 6.32 -1.92
N ILE A 18 -5.83 5.85 -1.61
CA ILE A 18 -5.54 4.44 -1.35
C ILE A 18 -4.83 4.36 0.00
N PRO A 19 -5.57 4.21 1.11
CA PRO A 19 -5.00 4.31 2.47
C PRO A 19 -3.88 3.34 2.76
N ALA A 20 -3.95 2.12 2.23
CA ALA A 20 -2.91 1.11 2.45
C ALA A 20 -1.51 1.61 2.06
N PHE A 21 -1.42 2.45 1.02
CA PHE A 21 -0.15 2.96 0.51
C PHE A 21 0.06 4.45 0.80
N ASP A 22 -0.81 5.04 1.61
CA ASP A 22 -0.79 6.49 1.84
C ASP A 22 -0.66 7.24 0.51
N ALA A 23 -1.46 6.84 -0.47
CA ALA A 23 -1.36 7.32 -1.84
C ALA A 23 -2.59 8.15 -2.20
N VAL A 24 -2.33 9.31 -2.80
CA VAL A 24 -3.36 10.24 -3.28
C VAL A 24 -3.01 10.67 -4.68
N THR A 25 -3.98 10.66 -5.57
CA THR A 25 -3.85 11.19 -6.93
C THR A 25 -5.18 11.75 -7.41
N GLN A 26 -5.21 12.24 -8.63
CA GLN A 26 -6.42 12.82 -9.21
C GLN A 26 -6.48 12.63 -10.71
N GLY A 27 -7.65 12.81 -11.27
CA GLY A 27 -7.90 12.83 -12.70
C GLY A 27 -9.06 13.75 -13.04
N ARG A 28 -9.24 14.07 -14.31
CA ARG A 28 -10.33 14.93 -14.79
C ARG A 28 -11.65 14.18 -14.89
N THR A 29 -11.57 12.87 -15.03
CA THR A 29 -12.72 11.96 -15.04
C THR A 29 -12.47 10.85 -14.04
N LYS A 30 -13.52 10.16 -13.62
CA LYS A 30 -13.40 8.99 -12.75
C LYS A 30 -12.49 7.92 -13.36
N ARG A 31 -12.65 7.66 -14.66
CA ARG A 31 -11.85 6.68 -15.39
C ARG A 31 -10.36 7.06 -15.40
N GLU A 32 -10.06 8.33 -15.68
CA GLU A 32 -8.69 8.84 -15.65
C GLU A 32 -8.10 8.75 -14.24
N ALA A 33 -8.87 9.10 -13.21
CA ALA A 33 -8.41 9.03 -11.82
C ALA A 33 -8.02 7.60 -11.43
N LEU A 34 -8.81 6.60 -11.82
CA LEU A 34 -8.49 5.19 -11.58
C LEU A 34 -7.24 4.75 -12.35
N ALA A 35 -7.07 5.20 -13.59
CA ALA A 35 -5.85 4.95 -14.36
C ALA A 35 -4.63 5.60 -13.70
N MET A 36 -4.78 6.81 -13.16
CA MET A 36 -3.72 7.49 -12.42
C MET A 36 -3.35 6.77 -11.12
N ALA A 37 -4.32 6.12 -10.48
CA ALA A 37 -4.06 5.28 -9.31
C ALA A 37 -3.15 4.09 -9.66
N GLU A 38 -3.42 3.43 -10.77
CA GLU A 38 -2.58 2.33 -11.27
C GLU A 38 -1.14 2.80 -11.50
N VAL A 39 -0.98 3.89 -12.26
CA VAL A 39 0.34 4.48 -12.56
C VAL A 39 1.08 4.89 -11.29
N LEU A 40 0.39 5.49 -10.33
CA LEU A 40 1.00 5.94 -9.07
C LEU A 40 1.61 4.78 -8.30
N ILE A 41 0.85 3.70 -8.11
CA ILE A 41 1.33 2.54 -7.35
C ILE A 41 2.46 1.83 -8.10
N GLU A 42 2.37 1.69 -9.41
CA GLU A 42 3.45 1.13 -10.23
C GLU A 42 4.73 1.97 -10.12
N THR A 43 4.58 3.28 -10.16
CA THR A 43 5.70 4.23 -10.04
C THR A 43 6.34 4.16 -8.66
N MET A 44 5.54 4.09 -7.60
CA MET A 44 6.04 3.94 -6.23
C MET A 44 6.84 2.67 -6.03
N ALA A 45 6.40 1.57 -6.63
CA ALA A 45 7.10 0.29 -6.54
C ALA A 45 8.42 0.30 -7.33
N ALA A 46 8.48 1.04 -8.43
CA ALA A 46 9.65 1.21 -9.28
C ALA A 46 10.30 -0.13 -9.70
N GLU A 47 9.49 -1.15 -9.94
CA GLU A 47 9.94 -2.48 -10.31
C GLU A 47 9.50 -2.82 -11.73
N LYS A 48 10.44 -3.25 -12.55
CA LYS A 48 10.15 -3.65 -13.93
C LYS A 48 9.20 -4.86 -13.95
N GLY A 49 8.12 -4.73 -14.72
CA GLY A 49 7.12 -5.79 -14.85
C GLY A 49 6.08 -5.85 -13.74
N PHE A 50 6.18 -5.00 -12.72
CA PHE A 50 5.14 -4.83 -11.74
C PHE A 50 3.96 -4.07 -12.36
N ARG A 51 2.76 -4.61 -12.23
CA ARG A 51 1.53 -4.04 -12.80
C ARG A 51 0.41 -4.05 -11.80
N VAL A 52 -0.37 -2.99 -11.83
CA VAL A 52 -1.53 -2.79 -10.97
C VAL A 52 -2.76 -2.55 -11.82
N LYS A 53 -3.88 -3.10 -11.39
CA LYS A 53 -5.17 -2.87 -12.02
C LYS A 53 -6.19 -2.42 -10.99
N ALA A 54 -6.97 -1.39 -11.35
CA ALA A 54 -8.06 -0.86 -10.55
C ALA A 54 -9.40 -1.42 -11.02
N PHE A 55 -10.25 -1.78 -10.06
CA PHE A 55 -11.57 -2.35 -10.30
C PHE A 55 -12.62 -1.54 -9.54
N PRO A 56 -13.52 -0.83 -10.23
CA PRO A 56 -14.65 -0.21 -9.55
C PRO A 56 -15.44 -1.24 -8.75
N SER A 57 -15.78 -0.92 -7.50
CA SER A 57 -16.53 -1.82 -6.61
C SER A 57 -17.86 -1.24 -6.12
N GLY A 58 -18.34 -0.19 -6.78
CA GLY A 58 -19.62 0.47 -6.52
C GLY A 58 -19.47 1.83 -5.86
N GLY A 59 -20.25 2.80 -6.37
CA GLY A 59 -20.24 4.18 -5.86
C GLY A 59 -18.84 4.80 -5.90
N GLU A 60 -18.35 5.23 -4.75
CA GLU A 60 -17.04 5.85 -4.61
C GLU A 60 -15.93 4.84 -4.30
N ALA A 61 -16.27 3.56 -4.16
CA ALA A 61 -15.32 2.52 -3.83
C ALA A 61 -14.68 1.90 -5.07
N PHE A 62 -13.42 1.55 -4.95
CA PHE A 62 -12.71 0.72 -5.90
C PHE A 62 -11.69 -0.15 -5.18
N GLU A 63 -11.14 -1.10 -5.88
CA GLU A 63 -10.08 -1.97 -5.35
C GLU A 63 -8.93 -2.00 -6.33
N ILE A 64 -7.71 -2.17 -5.83
CA ILE A 64 -6.55 -2.41 -6.67
C ILE A 64 -5.98 -3.80 -6.43
N GLU A 65 -5.46 -4.39 -7.47
CA GLU A 65 -4.80 -5.69 -7.45
C GLU A 65 -3.47 -5.59 -8.20
N ALA A 66 -2.43 -6.18 -7.63
CA ALA A 66 -1.13 -6.22 -8.27
C ALA A 66 -0.76 -7.64 -8.69
N ASN A 67 0.06 -7.76 -9.73
CA ASN A 67 0.52 -9.04 -10.26
C ASN A 67 1.61 -9.71 -9.41
N ARG A 68 2.18 -8.99 -8.43
CA ARG A 68 3.23 -9.52 -7.53
C ARG A 68 2.94 -9.15 -6.09
N ILE A 69 2.51 -10.12 -5.32
CA ILE A 69 2.13 -9.91 -3.92
C ILE A 69 3.33 -9.47 -3.05
N GLY A 70 4.51 -10.03 -3.30
CA GLY A 70 5.72 -9.65 -2.56
C GLY A 70 6.07 -8.18 -2.70
N THR A 71 5.99 -7.67 -3.93
CA THR A 71 6.26 -6.26 -4.23
C THR A 71 5.23 -5.34 -3.58
N VAL A 72 3.96 -5.70 -3.64
CA VAL A 72 2.89 -4.88 -3.05
C VAL A 72 2.97 -4.85 -1.53
N LEU A 73 3.33 -5.97 -0.88
CA LEU A 73 3.51 -6.01 0.58
C LEU A 73 4.74 -5.21 1.02
N ALA A 74 5.84 -5.28 0.26
CA ALA A 74 7.03 -4.47 0.52
C ALA A 74 6.71 -2.98 0.42
N LEU A 75 5.95 -2.58 -0.60
CA LEU A 75 5.48 -1.21 -0.78
C LEU A 75 4.58 -0.77 0.37
N LEU A 76 3.62 -1.60 0.77
CA LEU A 76 2.74 -1.34 1.91
C LEU A 76 3.54 -1.00 3.17
N LEU A 77 4.50 -1.83 3.51
CA LEU A 77 5.33 -1.62 4.69
C LEU A 77 6.13 -0.32 4.61
N ARG A 78 6.78 -0.07 3.48
CA ARG A 78 7.55 1.16 3.29
C ARG A 78 6.67 2.40 3.42
N ARG A 79 5.52 2.42 2.76
CA ARG A 79 4.64 3.58 2.76
C ARG A 79 4.05 3.84 4.15
N GLN A 80 3.68 2.80 4.89
CA GLN A 80 3.19 2.95 6.26
C GLN A 80 4.28 3.45 7.20
N ARG A 81 5.52 2.95 7.06
CA ARG A 81 6.66 3.47 7.83
C ARG A 81 6.91 4.95 7.53
N GLU A 82 6.96 5.33 6.26
CA GLU A 82 7.17 6.72 5.83
C GLU A 82 6.05 7.64 6.32
N ARG A 83 4.80 7.17 6.27
CA ARG A 83 3.65 7.92 6.79
C ARG A 83 3.80 8.25 8.27
N GLN A 84 4.36 7.34 9.04
CA GLN A 84 4.65 7.54 10.47
C GLN A 84 5.93 8.36 10.72
N GLY A 85 6.65 8.73 9.68
CA GLY A 85 7.91 9.47 9.80
C GLY A 85 9.06 8.66 10.39
N LEU A 86 9.00 7.34 10.34
CA LEU A 86 10.01 6.46 10.91
C LEU A 86 11.15 6.18 9.93
N THR A 87 12.38 6.18 10.45
CA THR A 87 13.53 5.63 9.74
C THR A 87 13.49 4.09 9.77
N LEU A 88 14.30 3.46 8.93
CA LEU A 88 14.46 2.00 8.95
C LEU A 88 14.96 1.51 10.32
N SER A 89 15.88 2.24 10.94
CA SER A 89 16.41 1.92 12.27
C SER A 89 15.33 2.02 13.35
N GLU A 90 14.52 3.06 13.31
CA GLU A 90 13.40 3.24 14.24
C GLU A 90 12.34 2.16 14.10
N ALA A 91 12.03 1.75 12.89
CA ALA A 91 11.10 0.65 12.63
C ALA A 91 11.65 -0.68 13.19
N ALA A 92 12.94 -0.96 12.96
CA ALA A 92 13.59 -2.14 13.50
C ALA A 92 13.59 -2.13 15.04
N GLU A 93 13.85 -0.99 15.65
CA GLU A 93 13.82 -0.81 17.10
C GLU A 93 12.43 -1.12 17.70
N ARG A 94 11.37 -0.63 17.07
CA ARG A 94 9.99 -0.93 17.48
C ARG A 94 9.64 -2.42 17.43
N LEU A 95 10.32 -3.15 16.55
CA LEU A 95 10.17 -4.60 16.43
C LEU A 95 11.07 -5.39 17.37
N GLY A 96 11.88 -4.71 18.21
CA GLY A 96 12.85 -5.35 19.09
C GLY A 96 14.02 -5.98 18.33
N GLN A 97 14.30 -5.52 17.12
CA GLN A 97 15.39 -6.05 16.31
C GLN A 97 16.66 -5.22 16.51
N SER A 98 17.81 -5.91 16.57
CA SER A 98 19.11 -5.28 16.79
C SER A 98 19.70 -4.59 15.56
N SER A 99 19.16 -4.84 14.35
CA SER A 99 19.69 -4.32 13.10
C SER A 99 18.58 -3.83 12.18
N ARG A 100 18.79 -2.64 11.61
CA ARG A 100 17.91 -2.11 10.56
C ARG A 100 17.79 -3.05 9.35
N ASN A 101 18.82 -3.82 9.07
CA ASN A 101 18.85 -4.72 7.92
C ASN A 101 17.85 -5.86 8.07
N ALA A 102 17.58 -6.31 9.28
CA ALA A 102 16.58 -7.35 9.53
C ALA A 102 15.18 -6.91 9.10
N TYR A 103 14.81 -5.67 9.38
CA TYR A 103 13.54 -5.08 8.93
C TYR A 103 13.57 -4.69 7.45
N ALA A 104 14.68 -4.06 7.00
CA ALA A 104 14.81 -3.54 5.64
C ALA A 104 14.60 -4.60 4.56
N ARG A 105 14.92 -5.85 4.84
CA ARG A 105 14.72 -6.98 3.91
C ARG A 105 13.24 -7.15 3.53
N TYR A 106 12.32 -6.88 4.45
CA TYR A 106 10.88 -6.94 4.17
C TYR A 106 10.46 -5.82 3.20
N GLU A 107 10.95 -4.60 3.41
CA GLU A 107 10.65 -3.48 2.52
C GLU A 107 11.31 -3.59 1.14
N GLN A 108 12.39 -4.35 1.04
CA GLN A 108 13.09 -4.59 -0.22
C GLN A 108 12.52 -5.78 -1.00
N GLY A 109 11.53 -6.46 -0.45
CA GLY A 109 10.96 -7.65 -1.07
C GLY A 109 11.89 -8.87 -1.05
N ARG A 110 12.98 -8.84 -0.27
CA ARG A 110 13.93 -9.96 -0.13
C ARG A 110 13.43 -11.02 0.83
N ALA A 111 12.52 -10.67 1.72
CA ALA A 111 11.87 -11.59 2.64
C ALA A 111 10.36 -11.39 2.55
N MET A 112 9.63 -12.49 2.34
CA MET A 112 8.16 -12.49 2.35
C MET A 112 7.71 -12.73 3.79
N PRO A 113 6.97 -11.79 4.41
CA PRO A 113 6.45 -12.03 5.74
C PRO A 113 5.36 -13.09 5.73
N SER A 114 5.31 -13.93 6.77
CA SER A 114 4.12 -14.73 7.06
C SER A 114 2.96 -13.79 7.43
N VAL A 115 1.73 -14.30 7.44
CA VAL A 115 0.57 -13.51 7.86
C VAL A 115 0.76 -12.98 9.28
N GLU A 116 1.23 -13.83 10.19
CA GLU A 116 1.53 -13.45 11.57
C GLU A 116 2.60 -12.36 11.65
N LYS A 117 3.67 -12.51 10.88
CA LYS A 117 4.74 -11.52 10.83
C LYS A 117 4.28 -10.20 10.26
N LEU A 118 3.47 -10.22 9.20
CA LEU A 118 2.90 -9.02 8.59
C LEU A 118 2.05 -8.24 9.61
N GLU A 119 1.25 -8.95 10.39
CA GLU A 119 0.45 -8.33 11.46
C GLU A 119 1.35 -7.67 12.52
N GLN A 120 2.41 -8.35 12.96
CA GLN A 120 3.39 -7.80 13.90
C GLN A 120 4.08 -6.56 13.34
N LEU A 121 4.52 -6.62 12.09
CA LEU A 121 5.18 -5.50 11.41
C LEU A 121 4.26 -4.27 11.37
N LEU A 122 3.03 -4.43 10.95
CA LEU A 122 2.09 -3.32 10.84
C LEU A 122 1.67 -2.76 12.21
N LYS A 123 1.52 -3.59 13.23
CA LYS A 123 1.29 -3.10 14.60
C LYS A 123 2.41 -2.20 15.10
N ALA A 124 3.64 -2.54 14.76
CA ALA A 124 4.81 -1.75 15.18
C ALA A 124 4.95 -0.44 14.41
N ILE A 125 4.77 -0.45 13.09
CA ILE A 125 5.01 0.72 12.24
C ILE A 125 3.76 1.54 11.94
N ALA A 126 2.57 0.98 12.11
CA ALA A 126 1.30 1.66 11.84
C ALA A 126 0.25 1.28 12.91
N PRO A 127 0.46 1.64 14.19
CA PRO A 127 -0.41 1.21 15.29
C PRO A 127 -1.83 1.79 15.21
N ASP A 128 -2.04 2.83 14.43
CA ASP A 128 -3.32 3.46 14.15
C ASP A 128 -4.12 2.77 13.04
N HIS A 129 -3.52 1.78 12.39
CA HIS A 129 -4.14 0.99 11.32
C HIS A 129 -4.21 -0.48 11.71
N ARG A 130 -5.11 -1.22 11.06
CA ARG A 130 -5.22 -2.67 11.24
C ARG A 130 -5.52 -3.34 9.90
N ILE A 131 -5.09 -4.58 9.78
CA ILE A 131 -5.47 -5.42 8.65
C ILE A 131 -6.86 -5.98 8.92
N VAL A 132 -7.72 -5.87 7.93
CA VAL A 132 -9.02 -6.54 7.92
C VAL A 132 -9.05 -7.50 6.75
N TRP A 133 -9.32 -8.75 7.04
CA TRP A 133 -9.44 -9.81 6.03
C TRP A 133 -10.90 -9.99 5.66
N ARG A 134 -11.20 -10.00 4.37
CA ARG A 134 -12.55 -10.23 3.88
C ARG A 134 -12.49 -11.18 2.70
N LEU A 135 -13.28 -12.25 2.76
CA LEU A 135 -13.48 -13.14 1.64
C LEU A 135 -14.77 -12.73 0.93
N THR A 136 -14.70 -12.58 -0.37
CA THR A 136 -15.85 -12.24 -1.21
C THR A 136 -16.09 -13.32 -2.26
N ALA A 137 -17.35 -13.51 -2.60
CA ALA A 137 -17.71 -14.46 -3.65
C ALA A 137 -17.31 -13.93 -5.03
#